data_838d1abec8a63daf078b0f48e44b58f7
#
_entry.id   838d1abec8a63daf078b0f48e44b58f7
#
_cell.length_a   1.000
_cell.length_b   1.000
_cell.length_c   1.000
_cell.angle_alpha   90.00
_cell.angle_beta   90.00
_cell.angle_gamma   90.00
#
_symmetry.space_group_name_H-M   'P 1'
#
loop_
_entity.id
_entity.type
_entity.pdbx_description
1 polymer ?
#
loop_
_entity_poly.entity_id
_entity_poly.type
_entity_poly.pdbx_seq_one_letter_code
_entity_poly.pdbx_strand_id
1 'polypeptide(L)'
;MEQVHGIPGLERIRLGSLEPRIITPAAAERLAALPKLCPHFHLSLQSGCDATLKRMNRHYTTGEYFESVESLRKCFSHPAVTTDVIVGFPGETEEEFGCTREFLEKVGFYEMHIFKYSRRAGTAADRMPDQVPDGVKAWRSGELLELERSQSVEFRRHYIGREAQVLLEEQLEIAGERYWVGHTKDYVKVAVKASGHGELGENLLVTVPVGGFLTDEILI
;
A
#
# COMPACT_ATOMS: atom_id res chain seq x y z
N MET A 1 7.89 -13.89 -13.99
CA MET A 1 8.62 -12.63 -13.67
C MET A 1 9.97 -12.57 -14.38
N GLU A 2 10.82 -13.57 -14.27
CA GLU A 2 12.16 -13.62 -14.90
C GLU A 2 12.13 -13.36 -16.41
N GLN A 3 11.20 -13.98 -17.14
CA GLN A 3 11.03 -13.74 -18.58
C GLN A 3 10.63 -12.29 -18.89
N VAL A 4 9.71 -11.71 -18.13
CA VAL A 4 9.29 -10.31 -18.28
C VAL A 4 10.45 -9.37 -17.96
N HIS A 5 11.23 -9.68 -16.92
CA HIS A 5 12.43 -8.92 -16.56
C HIS A 5 13.46 -8.86 -17.69
N GLY A 6 13.57 -9.91 -18.51
CA GLY A 6 14.49 -9.99 -19.65
C GLY A 6 14.08 -9.15 -20.87
N ILE A 7 12.91 -8.52 -20.88
CA ILE A 7 12.44 -7.73 -22.04
C ILE A 7 13.31 -6.46 -22.18
N PRO A 8 13.92 -6.23 -23.37
CA PRO A 8 14.67 -5.00 -23.63
C PRO A 8 13.77 -3.76 -23.58
N GLY A 9 14.29 -2.67 -23.05
CA GLY A 9 13.57 -1.38 -22.94
C GLY A 9 12.54 -1.32 -21.81
N LEU A 10 12.28 -2.42 -21.10
CA LEU A 10 11.47 -2.41 -19.89
C LEU A 10 12.34 -1.94 -18.70
N GLU A 11 11.94 -0.87 -18.02
CA GLU A 11 12.69 -0.27 -16.90
C GLU A 11 12.15 -0.66 -15.53
N ARG A 12 10.83 -0.75 -15.39
CA ARG A 12 10.15 -1.03 -14.11
C ARG A 12 9.07 -2.08 -14.27
N ILE A 13 8.96 -2.95 -13.27
CA ILE A 13 7.90 -3.97 -13.18
C ILE A 13 7.25 -3.81 -11.81
N ARG A 14 5.95 -3.50 -11.77
CA ARG A 14 5.17 -3.45 -10.56
C ARG A 14 4.16 -4.59 -10.53
N LEU A 15 4.06 -5.27 -9.39
CA LEU A 15 3.06 -6.29 -9.17
C LEU A 15 1.72 -5.66 -8.75
N GLY A 16 0.62 -6.20 -9.24
CA GLY A 16 -0.72 -5.87 -8.76
C GLY A 16 -1.02 -6.57 -7.42
N SER A 17 -2.30 -6.74 -7.10
CA SER A 17 -2.73 -7.41 -5.87
C SER A 17 -2.26 -8.85 -5.80
N LEU A 18 -1.68 -9.20 -4.67
CA LEU A 18 -1.14 -10.53 -4.38
C LEU A 18 -1.90 -11.15 -3.20
N GLU A 19 -2.13 -12.44 -3.28
CA GLU A 19 -2.53 -13.20 -2.10
C GLU A 19 -1.31 -13.40 -1.19
N PRO A 20 -1.42 -13.18 0.14
CA PRO A 20 -0.29 -13.25 1.07
C PRO A 20 0.53 -14.55 0.96
N ARG A 21 -0.13 -15.69 0.83
CA ARG A 21 0.50 -17.01 0.76
C ARG A 21 1.44 -17.25 -0.43
N ILE A 22 1.40 -16.38 -1.45
CA ILE A 22 2.32 -16.43 -2.58
C ILE A 22 3.71 -15.95 -2.15
N ILE A 23 3.80 -15.09 -1.14
CA ILE A 23 5.05 -14.54 -0.64
C ILE A 23 5.66 -15.49 0.39
N THR A 24 6.37 -16.47 -0.10
CA THR A 24 7.23 -17.32 0.72
C THR A 24 8.65 -16.72 0.80
N PRO A 25 9.51 -17.11 1.77
CA PRO A 25 10.91 -16.64 1.81
C PRO A 25 11.63 -16.84 0.47
N ALA A 26 11.49 -18.01 -0.15
CA ALA A 26 12.10 -18.31 -1.45
C ALA A 26 11.53 -17.45 -2.58
N ALA A 27 10.23 -17.13 -2.54
CA ALA A 27 9.62 -16.23 -3.51
C ALA A 27 10.14 -14.80 -3.34
N ALA A 28 10.26 -14.31 -2.10
CA ALA A 28 10.80 -12.98 -1.79
C ALA A 28 12.26 -12.83 -2.26
N GLU A 29 13.11 -13.83 -2.02
CA GLU A 29 14.49 -13.87 -2.49
C GLU A 29 14.58 -13.82 -4.04
N ARG A 30 13.76 -14.62 -4.73
CA ARG A 30 13.71 -14.61 -6.20
C ARG A 30 13.22 -13.29 -6.76
N LEU A 31 12.25 -12.65 -6.11
CA LEU A 31 11.76 -11.32 -6.51
C LEU A 31 12.85 -10.26 -6.29
N ALA A 32 13.56 -10.30 -5.18
CA ALA A 32 14.64 -9.35 -4.86
C ALA A 32 15.84 -9.47 -5.83
N ALA A 33 16.02 -10.62 -6.45
CA ALA A 33 17.05 -10.83 -7.49
C ALA A 33 16.70 -10.15 -8.84
N LEU A 34 15.54 -9.48 -8.96
CA LEU A 34 15.08 -8.83 -10.19
C LEU A 34 15.19 -7.30 -10.07
N PRO A 35 16.28 -6.65 -10.54
CA PRO A 35 16.51 -5.20 -10.36
C PRO A 35 15.42 -4.28 -10.93
N LYS A 36 14.67 -4.71 -11.95
CA LYS A 36 13.56 -3.94 -12.51
C LYS A 36 12.28 -4.03 -11.69
N LEU A 37 12.20 -4.98 -10.73
CA LEU A 37 11.03 -5.11 -9.88
C LEU A 37 10.95 -3.92 -8.92
N CYS A 38 9.81 -3.30 -8.88
CA CYS A 38 9.47 -2.26 -7.93
C CYS A 38 9.21 -2.89 -6.55
N PRO A 39 9.87 -2.44 -5.47
CA PRO A 39 9.65 -2.95 -4.12
C PRO A 39 8.35 -2.40 -3.52
N HIS A 40 7.26 -2.53 -4.26
CA HIS A 40 5.89 -2.18 -3.88
C HIS A 40 5.02 -3.43 -3.98
N PHE A 41 4.39 -3.81 -2.87
CA PHE A 41 3.64 -5.05 -2.74
C PHE A 41 2.26 -4.79 -2.13
N HIS A 42 1.22 -4.94 -2.95
CA HIS A 42 -0.15 -4.92 -2.45
C HIS A 42 -0.55 -6.33 -2.03
N LEU A 43 -0.59 -6.58 -0.70
CA LEU A 43 -1.00 -7.85 -0.11
C LEU A 43 -2.39 -7.69 0.49
N SER A 44 -3.39 -8.37 -0.06
CA SER A 44 -4.79 -8.25 0.41
C SER A 44 -4.99 -8.92 1.77
N LEU A 45 -5.09 -8.13 2.86
CA LEU A 45 -5.30 -8.63 4.22
C LEU A 45 -6.77 -8.86 4.54
N GLN A 46 -7.62 -7.90 4.24
CA GLN A 46 -9.06 -7.82 4.50
C GLN A 46 -9.44 -7.58 5.98
N SER A 47 -8.81 -8.24 6.95
CA SER A 47 -8.98 -8.03 8.39
C SER A 47 -7.74 -8.47 9.16
N GLY A 48 -7.39 -7.78 10.21
CA GLY A 48 -6.31 -8.15 11.14
C GLY A 48 -6.75 -9.07 12.28
N CYS A 49 -7.94 -9.67 12.20
CA CYS A 49 -8.46 -10.62 13.18
C CYS A 49 -8.78 -11.97 12.55
N ASP A 50 -8.19 -13.04 13.07
CA ASP A 50 -8.36 -14.40 12.52
C ASP A 50 -9.82 -14.88 12.56
N ALA A 51 -10.59 -14.52 13.58
CA ALA A 51 -12.01 -14.86 13.65
C ALA A 51 -12.81 -14.21 12.51
N THR A 52 -12.54 -12.95 12.21
CA THR A 52 -13.15 -12.22 11.10
C THR A 52 -12.68 -12.78 9.75
N LEU A 53 -11.38 -13.06 9.57
CA LEU A 53 -10.84 -13.70 8.37
C LEU A 53 -11.51 -15.04 8.08
N LYS A 54 -11.71 -15.85 9.11
CA LYS A 54 -12.43 -17.14 9.00
C LYS A 54 -13.88 -16.94 8.53
N ARG A 55 -14.61 -15.95 9.08
CA ARG A 55 -15.97 -15.62 8.63
C ARG A 55 -16.00 -15.09 7.19
N MET A 56 -14.96 -14.37 6.76
CA MET A 56 -14.77 -13.94 5.38
C MET A 56 -14.35 -15.08 4.44
N ASN A 57 -14.24 -16.32 4.95
CA ASN A 57 -13.74 -17.48 4.21
C ASN A 57 -12.32 -17.29 3.64
N ARG A 58 -11.46 -16.60 4.37
CA ARG A 58 -10.04 -16.48 4.03
C ARG A 58 -9.28 -17.71 4.53
N HIS A 59 -8.29 -18.14 3.75
CA HIS A 59 -7.54 -19.36 3.99
C HIS A 59 -6.10 -19.09 4.50
N TYR A 60 -5.90 -17.94 5.13
CA TYR A 60 -4.68 -17.53 5.81
C TYR A 60 -5.01 -16.92 7.15
N THR A 61 -4.03 -16.91 8.04
CA THR A 61 -4.08 -16.25 9.35
C THR A 61 -3.31 -14.93 9.33
N THR A 62 -3.52 -14.11 10.34
CA THR A 62 -2.73 -12.90 10.58
C THR A 62 -1.24 -13.21 10.78
N GLY A 63 -0.93 -14.35 11.42
CA GLY A 63 0.44 -14.85 11.58
C GLY A 63 1.12 -15.14 10.24
N GLU A 64 0.49 -15.92 9.36
CA GLU A 64 0.99 -16.23 8.03
C GLU A 64 1.14 -14.98 7.16
N TYR A 65 0.19 -14.02 7.30
CA TYR A 65 0.30 -12.73 6.63
C TYR A 65 1.54 -11.96 7.10
N PHE A 66 1.75 -11.88 8.40
CA PHE A 66 2.89 -11.17 8.98
C PHE A 66 4.23 -11.79 8.55
N GLU A 67 4.33 -13.13 8.50
CA GLU A 67 5.50 -13.84 7.99
C GLU A 67 5.81 -13.49 6.53
N SER A 68 4.77 -13.31 5.70
CA SER A 68 4.92 -12.89 4.32
C SER A 68 5.50 -11.46 4.22
N VAL A 69 5.01 -10.52 5.05
CA VAL A 69 5.55 -9.15 5.13
C VAL A 69 7.00 -9.16 5.59
N GLU A 70 7.31 -9.92 6.64
CA GLU A 70 8.68 -10.02 7.15
C GLU A 70 9.65 -10.64 6.12
N SER A 71 9.18 -11.57 5.29
CA SER A 71 9.97 -12.14 4.20
C SER A 71 10.34 -11.07 3.15
N LEU A 72 9.41 -10.17 2.82
CA LEU A 72 9.70 -9.03 1.95
C LEU A 72 10.69 -8.05 2.62
N ARG A 73 10.48 -7.71 3.88
CA ARG A 73 11.35 -6.78 4.63
C ARG A 73 12.78 -7.29 4.82
N LYS A 74 12.99 -8.60 4.85
CA LYS A 74 14.34 -9.21 4.89
C LYS A 74 15.06 -9.09 3.55
N CYS A 75 14.32 -9.13 2.43
CA CYS A 75 14.90 -9.17 1.09
C CYS A 75 14.99 -7.78 0.43
N PHE A 76 14.15 -6.83 0.83
CA PHE A 76 14.11 -5.47 0.31
C PHE A 76 14.39 -4.45 1.41
N SER A 77 15.15 -3.41 1.11
CA SER A 77 15.63 -2.47 2.13
C SER A 77 14.50 -1.60 2.75
N HIS A 78 13.49 -1.24 1.98
CA HIS A 78 12.36 -0.43 2.44
C HIS A 78 11.12 -0.68 1.56
N PRO A 79 10.57 -1.91 1.56
CA PRO A 79 9.48 -2.23 0.66
C PRO A 79 8.18 -1.52 1.07
N ALA A 80 7.51 -0.91 0.11
CA ALA A 80 6.17 -0.38 0.30
C ALA A 80 5.17 -1.56 0.35
N VAL A 81 4.60 -1.81 1.51
CA VAL A 81 3.54 -2.79 1.69
C VAL A 81 2.21 -2.06 1.81
N THR A 82 1.28 -2.36 0.90
CA THR A 82 -0.08 -1.80 0.91
C THR A 82 -1.11 -2.90 1.03
N THR A 83 -2.32 -2.56 1.47
CA THR A 83 -3.36 -3.55 1.70
C THR A 83 -4.77 -2.99 1.56
N ASP A 84 -5.74 -3.92 1.46
CA ASP A 84 -7.17 -3.64 1.63
C ASP A 84 -7.62 -4.10 3.02
N VAL A 85 -8.47 -3.30 3.68
CA VAL A 85 -9.11 -3.63 4.96
C VAL A 85 -10.60 -3.36 4.86
N ILE A 86 -11.43 -4.31 5.31
CA ILE A 86 -12.88 -4.18 5.38
C ILE A 86 -13.29 -4.09 6.84
N VAL A 87 -13.94 -3.00 7.23
CA VAL A 87 -14.52 -2.82 8.56
C VAL A 87 -16.01 -3.09 8.57
N GLY A 88 -16.51 -3.64 9.67
CA GLY A 88 -17.92 -3.91 9.88
C GLY A 88 -18.45 -5.08 9.05
N PHE A 89 -17.61 -6.09 8.82
CA PHE A 89 -18.10 -7.38 8.29
C PHE A 89 -19.11 -7.99 9.26
N PRO A 90 -20.15 -8.74 8.79
CA PRO A 90 -21.16 -9.32 9.67
C PRO A 90 -20.55 -10.09 10.85
N GLY A 91 -21.02 -9.80 12.05
CA GLY A 91 -20.52 -10.38 13.31
C GLY A 91 -19.19 -9.85 13.81
N GLU A 92 -18.59 -8.83 13.19
CA GLU A 92 -17.38 -8.20 13.71
C GLU A 92 -17.68 -7.46 15.02
N THR A 93 -17.09 -7.94 16.13
CA THR A 93 -17.24 -7.32 17.45
C THR A 93 -16.29 -6.14 17.65
N GLU A 94 -16.38 -5.45 18.78
CA GLU A 94 -15.47 -4.38 19.14
C GLU A 94 -14.06 -4.92 19.42
N GLU A 95 -13.97 -6.06 20.11
CA GLU A 95 -12.71 -6.76 20.37
C GLU A 95 -12.02 -7.20 19.09
N GLU A 96 -12.76 -7.73 18.12
CA GLU A 96 -12.22 -8.13 16.82
C GLU A 96 -11.73 -6.93 16.00
N PHE A 97 -12.44 -5.80 16.06
CA PHE A 97 -11.97 -4.55 15.49
C PHE A 97 -10.70 -4.05 16.20
N GLY A 98 -10.65 -4.13 17.52
CA GLY A 98 -9.44 -3.83 18.31
C GLY A 98 -8.25 -4.67 17.87
N CYS A 99 -8.42 -6.00 17.75
CA CYS A 99 -7.37 -6.90 17.22
C CYS A 99 -6.92 -6.48 15.82
N THR A 100 -7.86 -6.08 14.96
CA THR A 100 -7.53 -5.61 13.60
C THR A 100 -6.67 -4.36 13.68
N ARG A 101 -7.05 -3.36 14.47
CA ARG A 101 -6.28 -2.12 14.63
C ARG A 101 -4.87 -2.37 15.15
N GLU A 102 -4.72 -3.16 16.20
CA GLU A 102 -3.42 -3.54 16.78
C GLU A 102 -2.54 -4.27 15.76
N PHE A 103 -3.13 -5.13 14.96
CA PHE A 103 -2.39 -5.83 13.90
C PHE A 103 -1.91 -4.88 12.81
N LEU A 104 -2.74 -3.93 12.37
CA LEU A 104 -2.36 -2.92 11.41
C LEU A 104 -1.26 -1.99 11.92
N GLU A 105 -1.33 -1.59 13.20
CA GLU A 105 -0.26 -0.85 13.87
C GLU A 105 1.06 -1.63 13.88
N LYS A 106 1.00 -2.91 14.23
CA LYS A 106 2.17 -3.82 14.27
C LYS A 106 2.81 -4.00 12.90
N VAL A 107 2.01 -4.15 11.85
CA VAL A 107 2.54 -4.34 10.48
C VAL A 107 3.18 -3.05 9.97
N GLY A 108 2.59 -1.89 10.18
CA GLY A 108 3.09 -0.61 9.67
C GLY A 108 3.07 -0.58 8.14
N PHE A 109 1.90 -0.35 7.57
CA PHE A 109 1.70 -0.28 6.13
C PHE A 109 2.12 1.06 5.54
N TYR A 110 2.51 1.07 4.27
CA TYR A 110 2.67 2.32 3.52
C TYR A 110 1.31 2.95 3.22
N GLU A 111 0.37 2.17 2.68
CA GLU A 111 -1.00 2.63 2.41
C GLU A 111 -2.01 1.52 2.69
N MET A 112 -3.20 1.92 3.15
CA MET A 112 -4.31 1.00 3.40
C MET A 112 -5.58 1.53 2.75
N HIS A 113 -6.20 0.72 1.89
CA HIS A 113 -7.53 1.02 1.36
C HIS A 113 -8.58 0.48 2.32
N ILE A 114 -9.28 1.38 3.00
CA ILE A 114 -10.23 1.03 4.06
C ILE A 114 -11.65 1.12 3.52
N PHE A 115 -12.32 -0.03 3.51
CA PHE A 115 -13.68 -0.17 3.01
C PHE A 115 -14.65 -0.49 4.15
N LYS A 116 -15.78 0.19 4.18
CA LYS A 116 -16.94 -0.23 4.98
C LYS A 116 -17.59 -1.41 4.28
N TYR A 117 -17.85 -2.50 5.01
CA TYR A 117 -18.59 -3.62 4.44
C TYR A 117 -19.91 -3.14 3.83
N SER A 118 -20.14 -3.50 2.58
CA SER A 118 -21.38 -3.22 1.83
C SER A 118 -22.06 -4.53 1.48
N ARG A 119 -23.33 -4.65 1.83
CA ARG A 119 -24.16 -5.81 1.50
C ARG A 119 -24.28 -5.94 -0.02
N ARG A 120 -24.07 -7.17 -0.51
CA ARG A 120 -24.28 -7.52 -1.92
C ARG A 120 -25.27 -8.65 -2.00
N ALA A 121 -26.43 -8.38 -2.57
CA ALA A 121 -27.50 -9.36 -2.72
C ALA A 121 -26.99 -10.67 -3.33
N GLY A 122 -27.43 -11.80 -2.75
CA GLY A 122 -27.07 -13.13 -3.22
C GLY A 122 -25.76 -13.71 -2.64
N THR A 123 -24.96 -12.92 -1.92
CA THR A 123 -23.75 -13.43 -1.26
C THR A 123 -24.06 -14.13 0.07
N ALA A 124 -23.16 -14.99 0.54
CA ALA A 124 -23.29 -15.59 1.87
C ALA A 124 -23.30 -14.52 2.97
N ALA A 125 -22.42 -13.54 2.89
CA ALA A 125 -22.30 -12.46 3.84
C ALA A 125 -23.56 -11.57 3.93
N ASP A 126 -24.30 -11.40 2.83
CA ASP A 126 -25.58 -10.68 2.83
C ASP A 126 -26.64 -11.34 3.73
N ARG A 127 -26.58 -12.67 3.84
CA ARG A 127 -27.51 -13.49 4.65
C ARG A 127 -27.03 -13.78 6.06
N MET A 128 -25.81 -13.38 6.41
CA MET A 128 -25.29 -13.56 7.77
C MET A 128 -26.09 -12.71 8.77
N PRO A 129 -26.36 -13.23 9.97
CA PRO A 129 -26.89 -12.42 11.07
C PRO A 129 -25.85 -11.38 11.51
N ASP A 130 -26.23 -10.57 12.48
CA ASP A 130 -25.34 -9.62 13.18
C ASP A 130 -24.65 -8.61 12.23
N GLN A 131 -25.45 -8.07 11.32
CA GLN A 131 -25.03 -6.99 10.44
C GLN A 131 -24.64 -5.76 11.27
N VAL A 132 -23.40 -5.29 11.09
CA VAL A 132 -22.88 -4.13 11.83
C VAL A 132 -23.60 -2.86 11.37
N PRO A 133 -24.08 -1.99 12.31
CA PRO A 133 -24.73 -0.73 11.96
C PRO A 133 -23.80 0.22 11.19
N ASP A 134 -24.36 1.03 10.28
CA ASP A 134 -23.57 1.93 9.43
C ASP A 134 -22.81 3.00 10.24
N GLY A 135 -23.37 3.46 11.36
CA GLY A 135 -22.68 4.39 12.28
C GLY A 135 -21.41 3.79 12.88
N VAL A 136 -21.46 2.49 13.25
CA VAL A 136 -20.28 1.77 13.77
C VAL A 136 -19.23 1.57 12.67
N LYS A 137 -19.65 1.19 11.46
CA LYS A 137 -18.75 1.08 10.31
C LYS A 137 -18.07 2.42 9.99
N ALA A 138 -18.82 3.53 10.06
CA ALA A 138 -18.29 4.86 9.80
C ALA A 138 -17.23 5.25 10.83
N TRP A 139 -17.50 4.99 12.12
CA TRP A 139 -16.54 5.24 13.19
C TRP A 139 -15.27 4.38 13.03
N ARG A 140 -15.42 3.06 12.84
CA ARG A 140 -14.27 2.16 12.61
C ARG A 140 -13.43 2.57 11.39
N SER A 141 -14.09 2.97 10.30
CA SER A 141 -13.41 3.47 9.11
C SER A 141 -12.62 4.74 9.41
N GLY A 142 -13.17 5.67 10.19
CA GLY A 142 -12.49 6.90 10.59
C GLY A 142 -11.21 6.63 11.39
N GLU A 143 -11.29 5.73 12.40
CA GLU A 143 -10.14 5.32 13.21
C GLU A 143 -9.00 4.74 12.36
N LEU A 144 -9.34 3.86 11.40
CA LEU A 144 -8.32 3.26 10.55
C LEU A 144 -7.76 4.20 9.49
N LEU A 145 -8.54 5.17 9.00
CA LEU A 145 -8.06 6.20 8.07
C LEU A 145 -7.04 7.14 8.77
N GLU A 146 -7.24 7.43 10.05
CA GLU A 146 -6.27 8.21 10.82
C GLU A 146 -4.96 7.43 11.03
N LEU A 147 -5.07 6.13 11.36
CA LEU A 147 -3.91 5.24 11.46
C LEU A 147 -3.16 5.15 10.13
N GLU A 148 -3.88 4.93 9.02
CA GLU A 148 -3.33 4.89 7.66
C GLU A 148 -2.54 6.15 7.34
N ARG A 149 -3.13 7.32 7.55
CA ARG A 149 -2.48 8.61 7.30
C ARG A 149 -1.18 8.76 8.10
N SER A 150 -1.19 8.36 9.36
CA SER A 150 -0.01 8.42 10.23
C SER A 150 1.12 7.53 9.71
N GLN A 151 0.81 6.28 9.37
CA GLN A 151 1.80 5.31 8.86
C GLN A 151 2.33 5.72 7.48
N SER A 152 1.47 6.21 6.62
CA SER A 152 1.79 6.66 5.26
C SER A 152 2.75 7.87 5.27
N VAL A 153 2.50 8.84 6.14
CA VAL A 153 3.41 9.98 6.36
C VAL A 153 4.76 9.51 6.87
N GLU A 154 4.78 8.59 7.85
CA GLU A 154 6.03 8.06 8.40
C GLU A 154 6.86 7.31 7.34
N PHE A 155 6.21 6.51 6.51
CA PHE A 155 6.88 5.83 5.40
C PHE A 155 7.54 6.83 4.43
N ARG A 156 6.81 7.91 4.07
CA ARG A 156 7.33 8.95 3.16
C ARG A 156 8.49 9.73 3.77
N ARG A 157 8.54 9.93 5.09
CA ARG A 157 9.67 10.62 5.77
C ARG A 157 11.02 9.98 5.50
N HIS A 158 11.04 8.66 5.24
CA HIS A 158 12.26 7.96 4.86
C HIS A 158 12.99 8.60 3.67
N TYR A 159 12.28 9.27 2.77
CA TYR A 159 12.84 9.87 1.56
C TYR A 159 13.44 11.25 1.79
N ILE A 160 13.05 11.95 2.85
CA ILE A 160 13.53 13.32 3.11
C ILE A 160 15.05 13.34 3.32
N GLY A 161 15.72 14.24 2.61
CA GLY A 161 17.18 14.35 2.63
C GLY A 161 17.92 13.32 1.77
N ARG A 162 17.21 12.54 0.95
CA ARG A 162 17.78 11.54 0.05
C ARG A 162 17.47 11.88 -1.41
N GLU A 163 18.24 11.30 -2.32
CA GLU A 163 17.88 11.30 -3.73
C GLU A 163 16.86 10.20 -4.04
N ALA A 164 15.88 10.53 -4.88
CA ALA A 164 14.88 9.59 -5.37
C ALA A 164 14.83 9.57 -6.89
N GLN A 165 14.80 8.38 -7.47
CA GLN A 165 14.54 8.21 -8.89
C GLN A 165 13.02 8.16 -9.13
N VAL A 166 12.50 9.14 -9.86
CA VAL A 166 11.09 9.37 -10.12
C VAL A 166 10.78 9.16 -11.59
N LEU A 167 9.74 8.39 -11.89
CA LEU A 167 9.15 8.34 -13.23
C LEU A 167 8.08 9.42 -13.30
N LEU A 168 8.29 10.44 -14.12
CA LEU A 168 7.34 11.53 -14.31
C LEU A 168 6.13 11.05 -15.13
N GLU A 169 4.92 11.37 -14.66
CA GLU A 169 3.68 10.84 -15.23
C GLU A 169 2.73 11.94 -15.69
N GLU A 170 2.58 13.01 -14.92
CA GLU A 170 1.61 14.06 -15.19
C GLU A 170 2.08 15.45 -14.72
N GLN A 171 1.45 16.49 -15.24
CA GLN A 171 1.60 17.85 -14.69
C GLN A 171 0.44 18.18 -13.79
N LEU A 172 0.73 18.71 -12.60
CA LEU A 172 -0.26 19.21 -11.66
C LEU A 172 0.04 20.66 -11.30
N GLU A 173 -1.00 21.44 -11.08
CA GLU A 173 -0.89 22.75 -10.46
C GLU A 173 -1.24 22.63 -8.97
N ILE A 174 -0.29 22.98 -8.11
CA ILE A 174 -0.43 22.90 -6.66
C ILE A 174 -0.05 24.26 -6.09
N ALA A 175 -0.97 24.89 -5.37
CA ALA A 175 -0.80 26.23 -4.80
C ALA A 175 -0.34 27.31 -5.81
N GLY A 176 -0.81 27.23 -7.06
CA GLY A 176 -0.48 28.19 -8.13
C GLY A 176 0.86 27.96 -8.82
N GLU A 177 1.59 26.91 -8.46
CA GLU A 177 2.82 26.49 -9.14
C GLU A 177 2.64 25.19 -9.91
N ARG A 178 3.31 25.04 -11.04
CA ARG A 178 3.28 23.84 -11.88
C ARG A 178 4.41 22.88 -11.51
N TYR A 179 4.00 21.63 -11.35
CA TYR A 179 4.92 20.53 -11.04
C TYR A 179 4.72 19.38 -12.03
N TRP A 180 5.80 18.72 -12.37
CA TRP A 180 5.77 17.35 -12.85
C TRP A 180 5.66 16.42 -11.65
N VAL A 181 4.68 15.55 -11.63
CA VAL A 181 4.47 14.58 -10.55
C VAL A 181 4.63 13.18 -11.11
N GLY A 182 5.25 12.33 -10.33
CA GLY A 182 5.47 10.95 -10.70
C GLY A 182 5.78 10.09 -9.48
N HIS A 183 6.15 8.84 -9.71
CA HIS A 183 6.36 7.87 -8.63
C HIS A 183 7.79 7.35 -8.59
N THR A 184 8.28 7.11 -7.37
CA THR A 184 9.46 6.30 -7.12
C THR A 184 9.19 4.83 -7.45
N LYS A 185 10.22 3.96 -7.34
CA LYS A 185 10.00 2.49 -7.46
C LYS A 185 9.06 1.94 -6.38
N ASP A 186 9.07 2.54 -5.18
CA ASP A 186 8.22 2.14 -4.06
C ASP A 186 6.84 2.79 -4.11
N TYR A 187 6.54 3.45 -5.23
CA TYR A 187 5.27 4.09 -5.52
C TYR A 187 4.96 5.33 -4.65
N VAL A 188 6.00 5.98 -4.12
CA VAL A 188 5.86 7.27 -3.43
C VAL A 188 5.76 8.39 -4.46
N LYS A 189 4.77 9.27 -4.31
CA LYS A 189 4.59 10.44 -5.16
C LYS A 189 5.61 11.52 -4.84
N VAL A 190 6.28 12.01 -5.87
CA VAL A 190 7.24 13.11 -5.78
C VAL A 190 6.93 14.14 -6.87
N ALA A 191 6.92 15.42 -6.47
CA ALA A 191 6.75 16.56 -7.34
C ALA A 191 8.12 17.17 -7.68
N VAL A 192 8.30 17.54 -8.94
CA VAL A 192 9.48 18.25 -9.45
C VAL A 192 8.99 19.56 -10.07
N LYS A 193 9.54 20.71 -9.64
CA LYS A 193 9.16 22.01 -10.23
C LYS A 193 9.34 21.97 -11.74
N ALA A 194 8.32 22.42 -12.49
CA ALA A 194 8.41 22.48 -13.95
C ALA A 194 9.39 23.53 -14.44
N SER A 195 9.68 24.57 -13.61
CA SER A 195 10.66 25.63 -13.91
C SER A 195 12.01 25.31 -13.29
N GLY A 196 13.09 25.51 -14.05
CA GLY A 196 14.47 25.39 -13.52
C GLY A 196 15.16 24.05 -13.72
N HIS A 197 14.49 23.06 -14.24
CA HIS A 197 15.05 21.81 -14.74
C HIS A 197 14.93 21.78 -16.28
N GLY A 198 15.87 21.13 -16.99
CA GLY A 198 15.84 21.01 -18.45
C GLY A 198 14.48 20.53 -19.00
N GLU A 199 14.42 20.02 -20.21
CA GLU A 199 13.18 19.50 -20.78
C GLU A 199 12.65 18.30 -19.95
N LEU A 200 11.70 18.56 -19.05
CA LEU A 200 10.94 17.54 -18.34
C LEU A 200 9.75 17.09 -19.19
N GLY A 201 9.41 15.83 -19.15
CA GLY A 201 8.33 15.24 -19.93
C GLY A 201 7.72 14.00 -19.28
N GLU A 202 6.54 13.64 -19.73
CA GLU A 202 5.90 12.38 -19.37
C GLU A 202 6.80 11.18 -19.74
N ASN A 203 6.76 10.13 -18.90
CA ASN A 203 7.54 8.92 -19.07
C ASN A 203 9.08 9.11 -18.99
N LEU A 204 9.52 10.22 -18.40
CA LEU A 204 10.93 10.49 -18.15
C LEU A 204 11.35 10.05 -16.74
N LEU A 205 12.45 9.31 -16.64
CA LEU A 205 13.08 8.98 -15.36
C LEU A 205 14.06 10.08 -14.96
N VAL A 206 13.83 10.69 -13.81
CA VAL A 206 14.70 11.72 -13.24
C VAL A 206 15.16 11.33 -11.84
N THR A 207 16.36 11.77 -11.45
CA THR A 207 16.83 11.65 -10.06
C THR A 207 16.82 13.03 -9.44
N VAL A 208 16.13 13.17 -8.31
CA VAL A 208 15.93 14.45 -7.64
C VAL A 208 16.16 14.32 -6.13
N PRO A 209 16.71 15.36 -5.49
CA PRO A 209 16.76 15.41 -4.04
C PRO A 209 15.35 15.65 -3.49
N VAL A 210 14.98 14.94 -2.43
CA VAL A 210 13.70 15.12 -1.74
C VAL A 210 13.91 16.00 -0.52
N GLY A 211 13.35 17.22 -0.54
CA GLY A 211 13.52 18.21 0.52
C GLY A 211 12.50 18.15 1.63
N GLY A 212 11.29 17.64 1.35
CA GLY A 212 10.19 17.61 2.32
C GLY A 212 8.86 17.24 1.72
N PHE A 213 7.79 17.59 2.43
CA PHE A 213 6.42 17.40 1.99
C PHE A 213 5.92 18.65 1.22
N LEU A 214 5.34 18.44 0.05
CA LEU A 214 4.54 19.45 -0.65
C LEU A 214 3.08 19.40 -0.18
N THR A 215 2.56 18.19 -0.01
CA THR A 215 1.28 17.89 0.65
C THR A 215 1.48 16.64 1.51
N ASP A 216 0.49 16.21 2.29
CA ASP A 216 0.58 14.98 3.07
C ASP A 216 0.85 13.73 2.20
N GLU A 217 0.52 13.79 0.91
CA GLU A 217 0.65 12.67 -0.03
C GLU A 217 1.81 12.83 -1.02
N ILE A 218 2.35 14.02 -1.20
CA ILE A 218 3.34 14.34 -2.25
C ILE A 218 4.58 14.95 -1.63
N LEU A 219 5.73 14.37 -1.93
CA LEU A 219 7.05 14.91 -1.58
C LEU A 219 7.57 15.87 -2.66
N ILE A 220 8.53 16.74 -2.29
CA ILE A 220 9.23 17.66 -3.18
C ILE A 220 10.72 17.70 -2.87
#